data_3b2d1a4fac7c7d7da5cfe92de01aa05b
#
_entry.id   3b2d1a4fac7c7d7da5cfe92de01aa05b
#
_cell.length_a   1.000
_cell.length_b   1.000
_cell.length_c   1.000
_cell.angle_alpha   90.00
_cell.angle_beta   90.00
_cell.angle_gamma   90.00
#
_symmetry.space_group_name_H-M   'P 1'
#
loop_
_entity.id
_entity.type
_entity.pdbx_description
1 polymer ?
#
loop_
_entity_poly.entity_id
_entity_poly.type
_entity_poly.pdbx_seq_one_letter_code
_entity_poly.pdbx_strand_id
1 'polypeptide(L)'
;MMLDFQAAEAAVVPHFKGGEGQAVVRKAVEDGMGKILTLELPAGASIGLHTHVGNCEVIHVLAGRGVCHDDGAEVALEAGMTHYCPEGHTHGIDNTGDGPLVLLGILPNVK
;
A
#
# COMPACT_ATOMS: atom_id res chain seq x y z
N MET A 1 -15.37 -12.06 -11.09
CA MET A 1 -14.85 -12.93 -10.02
C MET A 1 -14.85 -12.17 -8.69
N MET A 2 -15.06 -12.88 -7.61
CA MET A 2 -14.97 -12.27 -6.29
C MET A 2 -13.58 -12.47 -5.73
N LEU A 3 -13.04 -11.45 -5.05
CA LEU A 3 -11.75 -11.53 -4.39
C LEU A 3 -11.98 -11.55 -2.88
N ASP A 4 -11.44 -12.57 -2.22
CA ASP A 4 -11.51 -12.72 -0.77
C ASP A 4 -10.08 -12.65 -0.22
N PHE A 5 -9.71 -11.49 0.30
CA PHE A 5 -8.35 -11.26 0.80
C PHE A 5 -8.07 -12.08 2.06
N GLN A 6 -9.10 -12.44 2.83
CA GLN A 6 -8.90 -13.28 4.02
C GLN A 6 -8.54 -14.71 3.63
N ALA A 7 -8.95 -15.18 2.45
CA ALA A 7 -8.57 -16.48 1.93
C ALA A 7 -7.19 -16.47 1.25
N ALA A 8 -6.64 -15.30 0.94
CA ALA A 8 -5.30 -15.18 0.37
C ALA A 8 -4.25 -15.42 1.44
N GLU A 9 -3.17 -16.10 1.08
CA GLU A 9 -2.06 -16.35 1.99
C GLU A 9 -1.43 -15.03 2.45
N ALA A 10 -1.20 -14.90 3.77
CA ALA A 10 -0.53 -13.75 4.33
C ALA A 10 0.98 -13.91 4.22
N ALA A 11 1.64 -12.93 3.61
CA ALA A 11 3.10 -12.84 3.59
C ALA A 11 3.54 -11.72 4.53
N VAL A 12 4.40 -12.04 5.49
CA VAL A 12 5.00 -11.04 6.38
C VAL A 12 6.30 -10.57 5.73
N VAL A 13 6.35 -9.28 5.41
CA VAL A 13 7.49 -8.69 4.70
C VAL A 13 8.14 -7.64 5.60
N PRO A 14 9.34 -7.93 6.15
CA PRO A 14 10.07 -6.92 6.92
C PRO A 14 10.61 -5.84 5.99
N HIS A 15 10.62 -4.60 6.49
CA HIS A 15 11.16 -3.44 5.78
C HIS A 15 10.60 -3.29 4.36
N PHE A 16 9.29 -3.33 4.24
CA PHE A 16 8.63 -3.28 2.94
C PHE A 16 9.05 -1.99 2.19
N LYS A 17 9.64 -2.15 1.01
CA LYS A 17 10.21 -1.04 0.22
C LYS A 17 11.24 -0.21 1.02
N GLY A 18 11.95 -0.82 1.96
CA GLY A 18 12.92 -0.12 2.79
C GLY A 18 12.33 0.62 3.98
N GLY A 19 11.04 0.41 4.28
CA GLY A 19 10.36 1.03 5.40
C GLY A 19 10.68 0.40 6.75
N GLU A 20 10.03 0.90 7.79
CA GLU A 20 10.19 0.42 9.15
C GLU A 20 9.21 -0.71 9.46
N GLY A 21 9.61 -1.60 10.35
CA GLY A 21 8.77 -2.69 10.84
C GLY A 21 8.44 -3.70 9.75
N GLN A 22 7.26 -4.30 9.86
CA GLN A 22 6.82 -5.38 8.97
C GLN A 22 5.45 -5.03 8.37
N ALA A 23 5.25 -5.42 7.11
CA ALA A 23 3.95 -5.35 6.47
C ALA A 23 3.38 -6.76 6.33
N VAL A 24 2.07 -6.90 6.46
CA VAL A 24 1.36 -8.15 6.15
C VAL A 24 0.65 -7.95 4.81
N VAL A 25 1.08 -8.69 3.80
CA VAL A 25 0.58 -8.56 2.43
C VAL A 25 -0.27 -9.79 2.08
N ARG A 26 -1.48 -9.54 1.59
CA ARG A 26 -2.38 -10.57 1.07
C ARG A 26 -2.70 -10.25 -0.38
N LYS A 27 -2.10 -10.98 -1.30
CA LYS A 27 -2.24 -10.75 -2.73
C LYS A 27 -3.29 -11.68 -3.30
N ALA A 28 -4.38 -11.10 -3.82
CA ALA A 28 -5.48 -11.87 -4.39
C ALA A 28 -5.36 -12.04 -5.90
N VAL A 29 -4.71 -11.09 -6.59
CA VAL A 29 -4.51 -11.14 -8.04
C VAL A 29 -3.07 -10.74 -8.37
N GLU A 30 -2.46 -11.50 -9.25
CA GLU A 30 -1.24 -11.12 -9.95
C GLU A 30 -1.30 -11.74 -11.34
N ASP A 31 -1.53 -10.92 -12.35
CA ASP A 31 -1.67 -11.37 -13.74
C ASP A 31 -1.20 -10.26 -14.71
N GLY A 32 -1.58 -10.36 -15.98
CA GLY A 32 -1.18 -9.37 -16.99
C GLY A 32 -1.70 -7.96 -16.73
N MET A 33 -2.78 -7.79 -15.98
CA MET A 33 -3.27 -6.47 -15.56
C MET A 33 -2.35 -5.83 -14.53
N GLY A 34 -1.78 -6.63 -13.63
CA GLY A 34 -0.98 -6.16 -12.51
C GLY A 34 -1.33 -6.93 -11.23
N LYS A 35 -1.47 -6.20 -10.13
CA LYS A 35 -1.70 -6.80 -8.80
C LYS A 35 -2.88 -6.15 -8.10
N ILE A 36 -3.60 -6.95 -7.31
CA ILE A 36 -4.60 -6.47 -6.37
C ILE A 36 -4.32 -7.15 -5.03
N LEU A 37 -4.10 -6.35 -4.00
CA LEU A 37 -3.68 -6.86 -2.69
C LEU A 37 -4.22 -5.99 -1.57
N THR A 38 -4.20 -6.53 -0.35
CA THR A 38 -4.27 -5.72 0.85
C THR A 38 -2.91 -5.72 1.54
N LEU A 39 -2.64 -4.64 2.24
CA LEU A 39 -1.42 -4.47 3.01
C LEU A 39 -1.80 -3.89 4.36
N GLU A 40 -1.32 -4.53 5.43
CA GLU A 40 -1.53 -4.08 6.78
C GLU A 40 -0.20 -3.67 7.39
N LEU A 41 -0.15 -2.46 7.91
CA LEU A 41 0.99 -1.93 8.65
C LEU A 41 0.63 -1.85 10.13
N PRO A 42 1.32 -2.58 11.00
CA PRO A 42 1.18 -2.35 12.45
C PRO A 42 1.59 -0.93 12.83
N ALA A 43 1.22 -0.49 14.03
CA ALA A 43 1.64 0.80 14.53
C ALA A 43 3.17 0.96 14.45
N GLY A 44 3.64 2.10 13.94
CA GLY A 44 5.05 2.39 13.76
C GLY A 44 5.69 1.82 12.49
N ALA A 45 4.98 0.95 11.76
CA ALA A 45 5.49 0.42 10.50
C ALA A 45 5.28 1.39 9.35
N SER A 46 6.04 1.21 8.27
CA SER A 46 5.93 2.07 7.09
C SER A 46 6.23 1.32 5.80
N ILE A 47 5.71 1.85 4.71
CA ILE A 47 6.14 1.54 3.35
C ILE A 47 7.19 2.58 2.98
N GLY A 48 8.42 2.16 2.67
CA GLY A 48 9.50 3.08 2.32
C GLY A 48 9.25 3.81 1.00
N LEU A 49 9.96 4.91 0.81
CA LEU A 49 9.88 5.68 -0.44
C LEU A 49 10.34 4.83 -1.62
N HIS A 50 9.53 4.79 -2.66
CA HIS A 50 9.86 4.08 -3.91
C HIS A 50 9.15 4.73 -5.08
N THR A 51 9.74 4.56 -6.27
CA THR A 51 9.22 5.11 -7.51
C THR A 51 8.56 3.99 -8.32
N HIS A 52 7.37 4.26 -8.84
CA HIS A 52 6.67 3.30 -9.70
C HIS A 52 7.19 3.39 -11.12
N VAL A 53 7.72 2.27 -11.61
CA VAL A 53 8.24 2.12 -12.98
C VAL A 53 7.54 0.94 -13.63
N GLY A 54 6.88 1.17 -14.76
CA GLY A 54 6.13 0.13 -15.47
C GLY A 54 4.75 -0.18 -14.88
N ASN A 55 4.36 0.51 -13.82
CA ASN A 55 3.04 0.41 -13.21
C ASN A 55 2.65 1.73 -12.55
N CYS A 56 1.43 1.79 -12.07
CA CYS A 56 0.96 2.84 -11.17
C CYS A 56 0.29 2.16 -9.98
N GLU A 57 -0.13 2.94 -8.98
CA GLU A 57 -0.80 2.37 -7.83
C GLU A 57 -1.95 3.23 -7.35
N VAL A 58 -3.09 2.58 -7.08
CA VAL A 58 -4.22 3.18 -6.38
C VAL A 58 -4.29 2.53 -5.00
N ILE A 59 -4.26 3.35 -3.95
CA ILE A 59 -4.35 2.88 -2.57
C ILE A 59 -5.62 3.45 -1.95
N HIS A 60 -6.50 2.56 -1.48
CA HIS A 60 -7.67 2.96 -0.71
C HIS A 60 -7.48 2.58 0.75
N VAL A 61 -7.67 3.54 1.65
CA VAL A 61 -7.49 3.30 3.08
C VAL A 61 -8.76 2.67 3.65
N LEU A 62 -8.63 1.42 4.11
CA LEU A 62 -9.75 0.65 4.67
C LEU A 62 -9.93 0.93 6.16
N ALA A 63 -8.84 1.10 6.90
CA ALA A 63 -8.88 1.32 8.35
C ALA A 63 -7.58 2.00 8.81
N GLY A 64 -7.67 2.75 9.88
CA GLY A 64 -6.51 3.40 10.47
C GLY A 64 -6.23 4.78 9.88
N ARG A 65 -5.07 5.32 10.24
CA ARG A 65 -4.61 6.63 9.77
C ARG A 65 -3.09 6.64 9.63
N GLY A 66 -2.59 7.55 8.81
CA GLY A 66 -1.17 7.68 8.59
C GLY A 66 -0.82 8.93 7.82
N VAL A 67 0.39 8.94 7.29
CA VAL A 67 0.91 10.01 6.43
C VAL A 67 1.41 9.41 5.13
N CYS A 68 0.99 9.97 4.02
CA CYS A 68 1.51 9.63 2.70
C CYS A 68 2.57 10.66 2.30
N HIS A 69 3.75 10.18 1.94
CA HIS A 69 4.76 10.97 1.28
C HIS A 69 4.48 10.91 -0.22
N ASP A 70 3.98 11.99 -0.78
CA ASP A 70 3.50 12.07 -2.16
C ASP A 70 4.34 13.06 -2.94
N ASP A 71 5.34 12.58 -3.68
CA ASP A 71 6.28 13.40 -4.45
C ASP A 71 6.88 14.55 -3.62
N GLY A 72 7.32 14.24 -2.41
CA GLY A 72 7.95 15.23 -1.52
C GLY A 72 6.98 15.99 -0.64
N ALA A 73 5.67 15.87 -0.83
CA ALA A 73 4.67 16.45 0.06
C ALA A 73 4.21 15.42 1.09
N GLU A 74 3.90 15.88 2.30
CA GLU A 74 3.28 15.03 3.32
C GLU A 74 1.78 15.28 3.34
N VAL A 75 1.01 14.21 3.16
CA VAL A 75 -0.45 14.27 3.10
C VAL A 75 -1.04 13.30 4.11
N ALA A 76 -1.97 13.77 4.93
CA ALA A 76 -2.63 12.90 5.90
C ALA A 76 -3.51 11.87 5.18
N LEU A 77 -3.48 10.63 5.69
CA LEU A 77 -4.33 9.53 5.24
C LEU A 77 -5.27 9.12 6.35
N GLU A 78 -6.53 8.88 5.99
CA GLU A 78 -7.54 8.33 6.90
C GLU A 78 -8.42 7.33 6.16
N ALA A 79 -9.10 6.47 6.92
CA ALA A 79 -10.06 5.52 6.35
C ALA A 79 -11.06 6.22 5.43
N GLY A 80 -11.29 5.66 4.25
CA GLY A 80 -12.15 6.20 3.22
C GLY A 80 -11.45 7.06 2.17
N MET A 81 -10.21 7.47 2.41
CA MET A 81 -9.43 8.23 1.43
C MET A 81 -8.76 7.31 0.41
N THR A 82 -8.54 7.84 -0.78
CA THR A 82 -7.86 7.14 -1.87
C THR A 82 -6.68 7.97 -2.37
N HIS A 83 -5.54 7.33 -2.48
CA HIS A 83 -4.30 7.92 -2.98
C HIS A 83 -3.97 7.31 -4.35
N TYR A 84 -3.54 8.14 -5.29
CA TYR A 84 -3.07 7.68 -6.59
C TYR A 84 -1.61 8.09 -6.81
N CYS A 85 -0.78 7.10 -7.10
CA CYS A 85 0.62 7.29 -7.48
C CYS A 85 0.78 6.93 -8.96
N PRO A 86 0.86 7.91 -9.86
CA PRO A 86 1.07 7.65 -11.29
C PRO A 86 2.44 7.01 -11.56
N GLU A 87 2.59 6.42 -12.72
CA GLU A 87 3.90 5.96 -13.16
C GLU A 87 4.92 7.11 -13.15
N GLY A 88 6.13 6.83 -12.68
CA GLY A 88 7.21 7.80 -12.60
C GLY A 88 7.22 8.64 -11.32
N HIS A 89 6.17 8.53 -10.51
CA HIS A 89 6.06 9.27 -9.25
C HIS A 89 6.58 8.44 -8.08
N THR A 90 6.95 9.12 -7.02
CA THR A 90 7.55 8.52 -5.82
C THR A 90 6.62 8.71 -4.64
N HIS A 91 6.36 7.64 -3.89
CA HIS A 91 5.56 7.71 -2.68
C HIS A 91 6.07 6.75 -1.59
N GLY A 92 5.55 6.95 -0.39
CA GLY A 92 5.71 6.08 0.76
C GLY A 92 4.60 6.37 1.76
N ILE A 93 4.39 5.49 2.71
CA ILE A 93 3.30 5.63 3.70
C ILE A 93 3.82 5.23 5.07
N ASP A 94 3.56 6.10 6.06
CA ASP A 94 3.85 5.82 7.47
C ASP A 94 2.56 5.58 8.23
N ASN A 95 2.52 4.54 9.06
CA ASN A 95 1.45 4.39 10.03
C ASN A 95 1.78 5.23 11.26
N THR A 96 1.05 6.33 11.45
CA THR A 96 1.21 7.25 12.58
C THR A 96 0.11 7.08 13.62
N GLY A 97 -0.77 6.11 13.44
CA GLY A 97 -1.84 5.81 14.39
C GLY A 97 -1.40 4.84 15.48
N ASP A 98 -2.34 4.52 16.37
CA ASP A 98 -2.10 3.61 17.49
C ASP A 98 -2.45 2.15 17.15
N GLY A 99 -3.22 1.94 16.08
CA GLY A 99 -3.63 0.63 15.62
C GLY A 99 -3.14 0.35 14.20
N PRO A 100 -3.59 -0.75 13.60
CA PRO A 100 -3.16 -1.11 12.26
C PRO A 100 -3.70 -0.13 11.22
N LEU A 101 -2.89 0.15 10.21
CA LEU A 101 -3.28 0.84 8.99
C LEU A 101 -3.50 -0.22 7.92
N VAL A 102 -4.72 -0.33 7.41
CA VAL A 102 -5.11 -1.35 6.44
C VAL A 102 -5.41 -0.70 5.10
N LEU A 103 -4.71 -1.13 4.07
CA LEU A 103 -4.75 -0.54 2.74
C LEU A 103 -5.20 -1.58 1.71
N LEU A 104 -6.02 -1.14 0.76
CA LEU A 104 -6.26 -1.88 -0.48
C LEU A 104 -5.38 -1.27 -1.55
N GLY A 105 -4.53 -2.06 -2.17
CA GLY A 105 -3.65 -1.65 -3.25
C GLY A 105 -4.05 -2.29 -4.57
N ILE A 106 -4.16 -1.47 -5.61
CA ILE A 106 -4.37 -1.91 -6.98
C ILE A 106 -3.22 -1.34 -7.79
N LEU A 107 -2.44 -2.22 -8.42
CA LEU A 107 -1.23 -1.86 -9.16
C LEU A 107 -1.34 -2.28 -10.62
N PRO A 108 -2.05 -1.49 -11.45
CA PRO A 108 -2.12 -1.80 -12.88
C PRO A 108 -0.77 -1.62 -13.56
N ASN A 109 -0.44 -2.52 -14.48
CA ASN A 109 0.72 -2.35 -15.33
C ASN A 109 0.45 -1.24 -16.35
N VAL A 110 1.48 -0.44 -16.64
CA VAL A 110 1.44 0.64 -17.63
C VAL A 110 2.41 0.26 -18.73
N LYS A 111 1.90 0.34 -19.96
CA LYS A 111 2.70 0.00 -21.16
C LYS A 111 3.36 1.23 -21.77
#